data_9b9b540ece6eb7eb87dc96d9432883f3
#
_entry.id   9b9b540ece6eb7eb87dc96d9432883f3
#
_cell.length_a   1.000
_cell.length_b   1.000
_cell.length_c   1.000
_cell.angle_alpha   90.00
_cell.angle_beta   90.00
_cell.angle_gamma   90.00
#
_symmetry.space_group_name_H-M   'P 1'
#
loop_
_entity.id
_entity.type
_entity.pdbx_description
1 polymer ?
#
loop_
_entity_poly.entity_id
_entity_poly.type
_entity_poly.pdbx_seq_one_letter_code
_entity_poly.pdbx_strand_id
1 'polypeptide(L)'
;MKKQLLDYINSDKFEAMTFSGIKRFLGVSRKHMDDDIRNMLLSFELEGLLYEDKDGLYKKFPSNFFVTEVSSTTKNTKYIMINGNQVLIRTKNLNGALTYDKVIVSYKDNQYNVEKILIRRLPNVVCEVRINSDGKKYLYPINTNNNLKVTIGTKDMKKLLVGQRVLVNTTTEKYDDMYVGKYVKTIGNINDPDIDFKTIAYGYGFNLEFPDKVMEEVRKIPTKVREEDTVGRVDLRNENIFTIDGSDCKDMDDAVSIKKLDNG
;
A
#
# COMPACT_ATOMS: atom_id res chain seq x y z
N MET A 1 -3.11 30.29 -4.31
CA MET A 1 -2.74 29.24 -5.30
C MET A 1 -3.89 28.28 -5.59
N LYS A 2 -4.39 27.48 -4.60
CA LYS A 2 -5.45 26.47 -4.88
C LYS A 2 -6.70 27.12 -5.49
N LYS A 3 -7.24 28.18 -4.88
CA LYS A 3 -8.41 28.91 -5.39
C LYS A 3 -8.17 29.51 -6.79
N GLN A 4 -7.03 30.15 -7.01
CA GLN A 4 -6.68 30.77 -8.30
C GLN A 4 -6.65 29.72 -9.45
N LEU A 5 -6.05 28.55 -9.20
CA LEU A 5 -6.00 27.49 -10.20
C LEU A 5 -7.39 26.85 -10.39
N LEU A 6 -8.15 26.66 -9.32
CA LEU A 6 -9.51 26.12 -9.40
C LEU A 6 -10.45 27.03 -10.22
N ASP A 7 -10.40 28.35 -9.98
CA ASP A 7 -11.18 29.33 -10.74
C ASP A 7 -10.82 29.30 -12.23
N TYR A 8 -9.52 29.11 -12.54
CA TYR A 8 -9.07 28.98 -13.93
C TYR A 8 -9.51 27.66 -14.58
N ILE A 9 -9.41 26.53 -13.87
CA ILE A 9 -9.91 25.22 -14.34
C ILE A 9 -11.38 25.27 -14.70
N ASN A 10 -12.18 25.97 -13.89
CA ASN A 10 -13.63 26.08 -14.09
C ASN A 10 -14.01 27.12 -15.18
N SER A 11 -13.07 27.91 -15.64
CA SER A 11 -13.33 28.91 -16.70
C SER A 11 -13.35 28.27 -18.09
N ASP A 12 -14.01 28.95 -19.04
CA ASP A 12 -13.97 28.57 -20.46
C ASP A 12 -12.61 28.82 -21.13
N LYS A 13 -11.73 29.56 -20.42
CA LYS A 13 -10.39 29.94 -20.89
C LYS A 13 -9.33 28.91 -20.53
N PHE A 14 -9.70 27.83 -19.83
CA PHE A 14 -8.73 26.84 -19.42
C PHE A 14 -8.14 26.10 -20.62
N GLU A 15 -6.81 26.13 -20.72
CA GLU A 15 -6.02 25.38 -21.67
C GLU A 15 -5.17 24.35 -20.94
N ALA A 16 -4.89 23.22 -21.61
CA ALA A 16 -4.02 22.18 -21.06
C ALA A 16 -2.60 22.71 -20.83
N MET A 17 -2.05 22.41 -19.67
CA MET A 17 -0.74 22.92 -19.25
C MET A 17 0.17 21.81 -18.73
N THR A 18 1.47 21.95 -18.97
CA THR A 18 2.49 21.16 -18.26
C THR A 18 2.61 21.64 -16.80
N PHE A 19 3.26 20.83 -15.97
CA PHE A 19 3.60 21.22 -14.60
C PHE A 19 4.35 22.57 -14.55
N SER A 20 5.30 22.77 -15.46
CA SER A 20 6.01 24.05 -15.57
C SER A 20 5.12 25.22 -16.00
N GLY A 21 4.12 24.96 -16.87
CA GLY A 21 3.10 25.93 -17.25
C GLY A 21 2.24 26.36 -16.06
N ILE A 22 1.82 25.39 -15.23
CA ILE A 22 1.05 25.64 -14.00
C ILE A 22 1.87 26.48 -13.01
N LYS A 23 3.14 26.14 -12.80
CA LYS A 23 4.05 26.94 -11.96
C LYS A 23 4.12 28.40 -12.43
N ARG A 24 4.27 28.61 -13.73
CA ARG A 24 4.29 29.95 -14.34
C ARG A 24 2.98 30.70 -14.13
N PHE A 25 1.85 30.04 -14.34
CA PHE A 25 0.50 30.60 -14.11
C PHE A 25 0.31 31.03 -12.65
N LEU A 26 0.83 30.25 -11.69
CA LEU A 26 0.76 30.55 -10.27
C LEU A 26 1.81 31.55 -9.79
N GLY A 27 2.72 32.01 -10.65
CA GLY A 27 3.82 32.92 -10.30
C GLY A 27 4.86 32.28 -9.37
N VAL A 28 5.01 30.94 -9.40
CA VAL A 28 5.93 30.20 -8.54
C VAL A 28 7.17 29.80 -9.30
N SER A 29 8.32 30.33 -8.88
CA SER A 29 9.62 29.96 -9.43
C SER A 29 10.45 29.05 -8.50
N ARG A 30 10.12 29.02 -7.22
CA ARG A 30 10.93 28.34 -6.19
C ARG A 30 10.72 26.83 -6.19
N LYS A 31 11.82 26.08 -6.27
CA LYS A 31 11.80 24.60 -6.35
C LYS A 31 11.23 23.92 -5.08
N HIS A 32 11.38 24.54 -3.91
CA HIS A 32 10.86 23.97 -2.66
C HIS A 32 9.31 23.96 -2.57
N MET A 33 8.61 24.63 -3.47
CA MET A 33 7.14 24.59 -3.56
C MET A 33 6.63 23.53 -4.55
N ASP A 34 7.50 22.79 -5.19
CA ASP A 34 7.09 21.79 -6.19
C ASP A 34 6.24 20.67 -5.58
N ASP A 35 6.56 20.24 -4.37
CA ASP A 35 5.79 19.19 -3.66
C ASP A 35 4.41 19.70 -3.26
N ASP A 36 4.29 20.95 -2.80
CA ASP A 36 3.00 21.57 -2.47
C ASP A 36 2.09 21.67 -3.71
N ILE A 37 2.67 22.05 -4.85
CA ILE A 37 1.94 22.14 -6.12
C ILE A 37 1.53 20.75 -6.60
N ARG A 38 2.40 19.74 -6.52
CA ARG A 38 2.09 18.35 -6.86
C ARG A 38 0.96 17.80 -5.99
N ASN A 39 1.01 18.04 -4.68
CA ASN A 39 -0.03 17.63 -3.74
C ASN A 39 -1.37 18.33 -4.05
N MET A 40 -1.33 19.60 -4.41
CA MET A 40 -2.52 20.35 -4.83
C MET A 40 -3.09 19.77 -6.14
N LEU A 41 -2.27 19.48 -7.13
CA LEU A 41 -2.70 18.87 -8.40
C LEU A 41 -3.27 17.47 -8.17
N LEU A 42 -2.63 16.65 -7.33
CA LEU A 42 -3.17 15.35 -6.93
C LEU A 42 -4.56 15.50 -6.26
N SER A 43 -4.76 16.54 -5.43
CA SER A 43 -6.10 16.78 -4.86
C SER A 43 -7.15 17.05 -5.94
N PHE A 44 -6.82 17.81 -6.99
CA PHE A 44 -7.72 18.07 -8.11
C PHE A 44 -7.95 16.80 -8.97
N GLU A 45 -6.96 15.95 -9.13
CA GLU A 45 -7.14 14.66 -9.80
C GLU A 45 -8.07 13.74 -8.99
N LEU A 46 -7.92 13.70 -7.66
CA LEU A 46 -8.78 12.93 -6.76
C LEU A 46 -10.23 13.43 -6.74
N GLU A 47 -10.42 14.75 -6.92
CA GLU A 47 -11.72 15.41 -7.02
C GLU A 47 -12.34 15.26 -8.43
N GLY A 48 -11.62 14.71 -9.41
CA GLY A 48 -12.09 14.54 -10.80
C GLY A 48 -12.22 15.88 -11.55
N LEU A 49 -11.37 16.83 -11.24
CA LEU A 49 -11.35 18.16 -11.89
C LEU A 49 -10.33 18.23 -13.03
N LEU A 50 -9.18 17.65 -12.79
CA LEU A 50 -8.07 17.57 -13.75
C LEU A 50 -7.55 16.13 -13.86
N TYR A 51 -6.80 15.84 -14.90
CA TYR A 51 -5.94 14.68 -14.97
C TYR A 51 -4.66 15.01 -15.77
N GLU A 52 -3.56 14.39 -15.40
CA GLU A 52 -2.32 14.44 -16.14
C GLU A 52 -2.29 13.30 -17.15
N ASP A 53 -2.15 13.62 -18.43
CA ASP A 53 -2.05 12.62 -19.49
C ASP A 53 -0.62 12.04 -19.63
N LYS A 54 -0.43 11.16 -20.61
CA LYS A 54 0.85 10.49 -20.87
C LYS A 54 1.97 11.44 -21.29
N ASP A 55 1.61 12.60 -21.82
CA ASP A 55 2.54 13.62 -22.29
C ASP A 55 2.87 14.64 -21.18
N GLY A 56 2.35 14.43 -19.96
CA GLY A 56 2.54 15.31 -18.81
C GLY A 56 1.73 16.61 -18.87
N LEU A 57 0.62 16.61 -19.64
CA LEU A 57 -0.29 17.72 -19.76
C LEU A 57 -1.47 17.53 -18.81
N TYR A 58 -1.71 18.51 -17.97
CA TYR A 58 -2.91 18.60 -17.12
C TYR A 58 -4.08 19.14 -17.94
N LYS A 59 -5.13 18.35 -18.04
CA LYS A 59 -6.36 18.61 -18.83
C LYS A 59 -7.59 18.57 -17.93
N LYS A 60 -8.70 19.16 -18.38
CA LYS A 60 -10.01 18.95 -17.72
C LYS A 60 -10.34 17.46 -17.70
N PHE A 61 -10.97 17.04 -16.63
CA PHE A 61 -11.35 15.65 -16.45
C PHE A 61 -12.44 15.27 -17.47
N PRO A 62 -12.22 14.24 -18.31
CA PRO A 62 -13.20 13.83 -19.31
C PRO A 62 -14.43 13.18 -18.68
N SER A 63 -15.60 13.34 -19.33
CA SER A 63 -16.88 12.80 -18.85
C SER A 63 -16.95 11.26 -18.77
N ASN A 64 -16.10 10.57 -19.52
CA ASN A 64 -15.97 9.12 -19.51
C ASN A 64 -14.84 8.60 -18.61
N PHE A 65 -14.27 9.47 -17.78
CA PHE A 65 -13.26 9.11 -16.78
C PHE A 65 -13.88 9.09 -15.38
N PHE A 66 -13.34 8.27 -14.51
CA PHE A 66 -13.82 8.11 -13.14
C PHE A 66 -12.63 7.95 -12.20
N VAL A 67 -12.73 8.56 -11.03
CA VAL A 67 -11.81 8.31 -9.92
C VAL A 67 -12.41 7.23 -9.03
N THR A 68 -11.68 6.14 -8.81
CA THR A 68 -12.19 5.00 -8.05
C THR A 68 -11.06 4.28 -7.31
N GLU A 69 -11.42 3.25 -6.57
CA GLU A 69 -10.47 2.35 -5.90
C GLU A 69 -10.57 0.94 -6.49
N VAL A 70 -9.44 0.29 -6.67
CA VAL A 70 -9.39 -1.11 -7.08
C VAL A 70 -9.65 -1.98 -5.85
N SER A 71 -10.66 -2.81 -5.90
CA SER A 71 -11.01 -3.77 -4.86
C SER A 71 -10.86 -5.21 -5.36
N SER A 72 -10.89 -6.18 -4.43
CA SER A 72 -10.73 -7.59 -4.75
C SER A 72 -11.71 -8.45 -3.96
N THR A 73 -12.25 -9.48 -4.60
CA THR A 73 -12.98 -10.55 -3.90
C THR A 73 -12.01 -11.55 -3.27
N THR A 74 -12.55 -12.45 -2.43
CA THR A 74 -11.80 -13.58 -1.87
C THR A 74 -11.20 -14.50 -2.94
N LYS A 75 -11.83 -14.58 -4.13
CA LYS A 75 -11.33 -15.32 -5.30
C LYS A 75 -10.35 -14.50 -6.16
N ASN A 76 -9.86 -13.37 -5.63
CA ASN A 76 -8.94 -12.46 -6.31
C ASN A 76 -9.48 -11.82 -7.61
N THR A 77 -10.78 -11.82 -7.81
CA THR A 77 -11.42 -11.08 -8.90
C THR A 77 -11.39 -9.60 -8.59
N LYS A 78 -10.91 -8.78 -9.51
CA LYS A 78 -10.78 -7.33 -9.33
C LYS A 78 -12.04 -6.60 -9.80
N TYR A 79 -12.42 -5.59 -9.05
CA TYR A 79 -13.54 -4.72 -9.39
C TYR A 79 -13.27 -3.26 -8.96
N ILE A 80 -14.05 -2.37 -9.50
CA ILE A 80 -14.07 -0.94 -9.20
C ILE A 80 -15.50 -0.51 -8.91
N MET A 81 -15.66 0.61 -8.20
CA MET A 81 -16.99 1.20 -7.93
C MET A 81 -17.23 2.37 -8.89
N ILE A 82 -18.26 2.28 -9.68
CA ILE A 82 -18.67 3.35 -10.62
C ILE A 82 -20.11 3.73 -10.32
N ASN A 83 -20.33 4.97 -9.90
CA ASN A 83 -21.66 5.50 -9.55
C ASN A 83 -22.42 4.60 -8.56
N GLY A 84 -21.72 4.05 -7.57
CA GLY A 84 -22.30 3.15 -6.56
C GLY A 84 -22.44 1.69 -7.00
N ASN A 85 -22.15 1.37 -8.26
CA ASN A 85 -22.23 0.01 -8.78
C ASN A 85 -20.86 -0.67 -8.82
N GLN A 86 -20.83 -1.94 -8.45
CA GLN A 86 -19.64 -2.78 -8.56
C GLN A 86 -19.46 -3.26 -10.00
N VAL A 87 -18.31 -2.94 -10.60
CA VAL A 87 -17.99 -3.29 -11.98
C VAL A 87 -16.70 -4.08 -12.03
N LEU A 88 -16.73 -5.22 -12.74
CA LEU A 88 -15.55 -6.04 -12.97
C LEU A 88 -14.54 -5.31 -13.88
N ILE A 89 -13.27 -5.37 -13.49
CA ILE A 89 -12.17 -4.92 -14.34
C ILE A 89 -11.24 -6.08 -14.66
N ARG A 90 -10.94 -6.24 -15.94
CA ARG A 90 -10.06 -7.32 -16.39
C ARG A 90 -8.62 -7.06 -15.96
N THR A 91 -7.89 -8.11 -15.59
CA THR A 91 -6.48 -8.02 -15.17
C THR A 91 -5.60 -7.25 -16.15
N LYS A 92 -5.78 -7.46 -17.46
CA LYS A 92 -5.02 -6.74 -18.49
C LYS A 92 -5.28 -5.23 -18.51
N ASN A 93 -6.44 -4.80 -18.02
CA ASN A 93 -6.86 -3.40 -17.99
C ASN A 93 -6.46 -2.67 -16.70
N LEU A 94 -5.88 -3.39 -15.72
CA LEU A 94 -5.40 -2.80 -14.46
C LEU A 94 -4.15 -1.93 -14.62
N ASN A 95 -3.40 -2.11 -15.72
CA ASN A 95 -2.19 -1.35 -16.00
C ASN A 95 -1.23 -1.27 -14.80
N GLY A 96 -1.07 -2.38 -14.08
CA GLY A 96 -0.23 -2.49 -12.87
C GLY A 96 -0.83 -1.93 -11.58
N ALA A 97 -2.09 -1.52 -11.58
CA ALA A 97 -2.78 -1.15 -10.36
C ALA A 97 -2.96 -2.36 -9.44
N LEU A 98 -2.75 -2.15 -8.15
CA LEU A 98 -2.91 -3.13 -7.08
C LEU A 98 -4.25 -2.93 -6.36
N THR A 99 -4.65 -3.92 -5.57
CA THR A 99 -5.81 -3.78 -4.66
C THR A 99 -5.59 -2.60 -3.72
N TYR A 100 -6.63 -1.81 -3.52
CA TYR A 100 -6.67 -0.56 -2.75
C TYR A 100 -5.95 0.63 -3.38
N ASP A 101 -5.40 0.50 -4.60
CA ASP A 101 -4.89 1.67 -5.31
C ASP A 101 -6.05 2.61 -5.68
N LYS A 102 -5.87 3.91 -5.46
CA LYS A 102 -6.74 4.96 -6.03
C LYS A 102 -6.30 5.22 -7.45
N VAL A 103 -7.23 5.12 -8.38
CA VAL A 103 -6.94 5.16 -9.82
C VAL A 103 -7.90 6.09 -10.57
N ILE A 104 -7.43 6.61 -11.68
CA ILE A 104 -8.28 7.13 -12.75
C ILE A 104 -8.52 5.99 -13.73
N VAL A 105 -9.78 5.73 -14.05
CA VAL A 105 -10.18 4.78 -15.07
C VAL A 105 -10.94 5.50 -16.19
N SER A 106 -10.74 5.07 -17.42
CA SER A 106 -11.55 5.46 -18.56
C SER A 106 -12.57 4.36 -18.92
N TYR A 107 -13.72 4.78 -19.42
CA TYR A 107 -14.67 3.85 -20.07
C TYR A 107 -14.59 4.03 -21.58
N LYS A 108 -14.09 3.02 -22.28
CA LYS A 108 -13.93 3.01 -23.71
C LYS A 108 -14.11 1.60 -24.25
N ASP A 109 -14.75 1.46 -25.41
CA ASP A 109 -14.99 0.18 -26.11
C ASP A 109 -15.65 -0.87 -25.19
N ASN A 110 -16.65 -0.43 -24.41
CA ASN A 110 -17.36 -1.26 -23.42
C ASN A 110 -16.48 -1.87 -22.35
N GLN A 111 -15.35 -1.25 -22.05
CA GLN A 111 -14.39 -1.71 -21.02
C GLN A 111 -13.89 -0.53 -20.19
N TYR A 112 -13.62 -0.83 -18.93
CA TYR A 112 -12.87 0.09 -18.06
C TYR A 112 -11.38 -0.22 -18.14
N ASN A 113 -10.56 0.83 -18.24
CA ASN A 113 -9.11 0.74 -18.29
C ASN A 113 -8.52 1.70 -17.27
N VAL A 114 -7.55 1.25 -16.46
CA VAL A 114 -6.79 2.15 -15.60
C VAL A 114 -5.87 3.01 -16.46
N GLU A 115 -6.07 4.31 -16.38
CA GLU A 115 -5.25 5.30 -17.08
C GLU A 115 -4.07 5.76 -16.21
N LYS A 116 -4.34 5.97 -14.91
CA LYS A 116 -3.34 6.48 -13.97
C LYS A 116 -3.58 5.93 -12.56
N ILE A 117 -2.50 5.62 -11.85
CA ILE A 117 -2.53 5.33 -10.42
C ILE A 117 -2.23 6.63 -9.68
N LEU A 118 -3.18 7.10 -8.88
CA LEU A 118 -3.07 8.34 -8.11
C LEU A 118 -2.37 8.10 -6.77
N ILE A 119 -2.84 7.08 -6.04
CA ILE A 119 -2.30 6.71 -4.73
C ILE A 119 -2.13 5.20 -4.67
N ARG A 120 -0.94 4.76 -4.33
CA ARG A 120 -0.65 3.36 -4.04
C ARG A 120 -0.73 3.14 -2.53
N ARG A 121 -1.77 2.45 -2.07
CA ARG A 121 -2.03 2.28 -0.64
C ARG A 121 -1.17 1.20 0.00
N LEU A 122 -0.87 0.13 -0.75
CA LEU A 122 0.05 -0.92 -0.36
C LEU A 122 1.25 -0.93 -1.32
N PRO A 123 2.21 -0.01 -1.12
CA PRO A 123 3.32 0.16 -2.06
C PRO A 123 4.34 -0.97 -2.00
N ASN A 124 4.31 -1.77 -0.94
CA ASN A 124 5.26 -2.85 -0.76
C ASN A 124 4.83 -4.10 -1.53
N VAL A 125 5.68 -4.57 -2.41
CA VAL A 125 5.48 -5.77 -3.22
C VAL A 125 6.61 -6.74 -2.95
N VAL A 126 6.28 -8.00 -2.68
CA VAL A 126 7.28 -9.07 -2.61
C VAL A 126 7.61 -9.52 -4.01
N CYS A 127 8.88 -9.51 -4.35
CA CYS A 127 9.39 -9.97 -5.63
C CYS A 127 10.42 -11.10 -5.42
N GLU A 128 10.44 -12.05 -6.34
CA GLU A 128 11.49 -13.05 -6.46
C GLU A 128 12.52 -12.57 -7.49
N VAL A 129 13.79 -12.73 -7.17
CA VAL A 129 14.89 -12.43 -8.09
C VAL A 129 15.07 -13.61 -9.03
N ARG A 130 14.83 -13.40 -10.31
CA ARG A 130 14.95 -14.41 -11.38
C ARG A 130 15.97 -14.00 -12.42
N ILE A 131 16.33 -14.95 -13.27
CA ILE A 131 17.18 -14.76 -14.47
C ILE A 131 16.32 -14.95 -15.72
N ASN A 132 16.46 -14.09 -16.71
CA ASN A 132 15.87 -14.26 -18.03
C ASN A 132 16.79 -15.11 -18.96
N SER A 133 16.32 -15.39 -20.19
CA SER A 133 17.08 -16.10 -21.22
C SER A 133 18.45 -15.52 -21.53
N ASP A 134 18.62 -14.22 -21.36
CA ASP A 134 19.87 -13.50 -21.65
C ASP A 134 20.82 -13.44 -20.45
N GLY A 135 20.52 -14.17 -19.37
CA GLY A 135 21.31 -14.18 -18.15
C GLY A 135 21.17 -12.93 -17.27
N LYS A 136 20.22 -12.04 -17.57
CA LYS A 136 20.01 -10.80 -16.80
C LYS A 136 19.02 -11.07 -15.65
N LYS A 137 19.37 -10.56 -14.46
CA LYS A 137 18.48 -10.60 -13.29
C LYS A 137 17.31 -9.65 -13.48
N TYR A 138 16.12 -10.10 -13.06
CA TYR A 138 14.90 -9.28 -13.00
C TYR A 138 14.08 -9.62 -11.76
N LEU A 139 13.15 -8.74 -11.41
CA LEU A 139 12.21 -8.94 -10.32
C LEU A 139 10.90 -9.51 -10.85
N TYR A 140 10.47 -10.62 -10.28
CA TYR A 140 9.19 -11.25 -10.56
C TYR A 140 8.26 -11.03 -9.35
N PRO A 141 7.24 -10.16 -9.44
CA PRO A 141 6.29 -9.92 -8.37
C PRO A 141 5.51 -11.19 -8.02
N ILE A 142 5.42 -11.50 -6.73
CA ILE A 142 4.71 -12.67 -6.21
C ILE A 142 3.30 -12.26 -5.78
N ASN A 143 2.32 -13.13 -6.04
CA ASN A 143 0.91 -12.96 -5.64
C ASN A 143 0.24 -11.68 -6.18
N THR A 144 0.78 -11.12 -7.24
CA THR A 144 0.13 -10.03 -7.97
C THR A 144 -0.52 -10.58 -9.22
N ASN A 145 -1.85 -10.71 -9.22
CA ASN A 145 -2.60 -11.17 -10.40
C ASN A 145 -2.83 -10.02 -11.39
N ASN A 146 -1.85 -9.20 -11.57
CA ASN A 146 -1.84 -8.09 -12.52
C ASN A 146 -0.50 -8.14 -13.27
N ASN A 147 -0.45 -7.61 -14.47
CA ASN A 147 0.77 -7.53 -15.27
C ASN A 147 1.79 -6.52 -14.67
N LEU A 148 1.95 -6.54 -13.34
CA LEU A 148 2.87 -5.65 -12.65
C LEU A 148 4.31 -6.00 -13.01
N LYS A 149 5.01 -5.07 -13.61
CA LYS A 149 6.45 -5.15 -13.85
C LYS A 149 7.13 -4.14 -12.92
N VAL A 150 8.16 -4.57 -12.21
CA VAL A 150 8.87 -3.73 -11.23
C VAL A 150 10.36 -3.75 -11.55
N THR A 151 10.99 -2.60 -11.47
CA THR A 151 12.45 -2.45 -11.53
C THR A 151 12.97 -1.68 -10.32
N ILE A 152 14.22 -1.90 -9.95
CA ILE A 152 14.94 -1.15 -8.90
C ILE A 152 16.28 -0.65 -9.45
N GLY A 153 16.91 0.23 -8.69
CA GLY A 153 18.22 0.75 -9.04
C GLY A 153 19.25 -0.36 -9.33
N THR A 154 20.06 -0.19 -10.36
CA THR A 154 21.08 -1.17 -10.81
C THR A 154 22.07 -1.54 -9.71
N LYS A 155 22.39 -0.61 -8.81
CA LYS A 155 23.28 -0.85 -7.65
C LYS A 155 22.72 -1.90 -6.70
N ASP A 156 21.41 -1.82 -6.42
CA ASP A 156 20.75 -2.77 -5.54
C ASP A 156 20.52 -4.11 -6.26
N MET A 157 20.07 -4.08 -7.52
CA MET A 157 19.90 -5.29 -8.32
C MET A 157 21.18 -6.14 -8.42
N LYS A 158 22.37 -5.50 -8.53
CA LYS A 158 23.66 -6.21 -8.60
C LYS A 158 23.95 -7.03 -7.33
N LYS A 159 23.53 -6.56 -6.17
CA LYS A 159 23.77 -7.23 -4.86
C LYS A 159 22.85 -8.42 -4.62
N LEU A 160 21.72 -8.48 -5.29
CA LEU A 160 20.73 -9.53 -5.08
C LEU A 160 21.17 -10.84 -5.73
N LEU A 161 20.81 -11.96 -5.10
CA LEU A 161 21.07 -13.30 -5.62
C LEU A 161 19.76 -13.90 -6.18
N VAL A 162 19.89 -14.72 -7.20
CA VAL A 162 18.77 -15.48 -7.78
C VAL A 162 18.17 -16.39 -6.72
N GLY A 163 16.83 -16.46 -6.69
CA GLY A 163 16.09 -17.22 -5.68
C GLY A 163 15.83 -16.46 -4.38
N GLN A 164 16.38 -15.24 -4.23
CA GLN A 164 15.99 -14.40 -3.09
C GLN A 164 14.59 -13.81 -3.31
N ARG A 165 13.80 -13.77 -2.23
CA ARG A 165 12.59 -12.94 -2.13
C ARG A 165 12.91 -11.63 -1.46
N VAL A 166 12.51 -10.55 -2.07
CA VAL A 166 12.83 -9.19 -1.64
C VAL A 166 11.56 -8.36 -1.54
N LEU A 167 11.54 -7.47 -0.55
CA LEU A 167 10.50 -6.46 -0.41
C LEU A 167 10.92 -5.22 -1.16
N VAL A 168 10.03 -4.75 -2.06
CA VAL A 168 10.23 -3.58 -2.89
C VAL A 168 9.11 -2.60 -2.66
N ASN A 169 9.43 -1.37 -2.32
CA ASN A 169 8.47 -0.27 -2.25
C ASN A 169 8.29 0.32 -3.65
N THR A 170 7.15 0.03 -4.28
CA THR A 170 6.85 0.48 -5.65
C THR A 170 6.27 1.88 -5.64
N THR A 171 6.71 2.72 -6.56
CA THR A 171 6.13 4.05 -6.81
C THR A 171 5.00 3.97 -7.84
N THR A 172 4.38 5.10 -8.14
CA THR A 172 3.46 5.25 -9.28
C THR A 172 4.18 5.64 -10.57
N GLU A 173 5.50 5.90 -10.49
CA GLU A 173 6.33 6.28 -11.63
C GLU A 173 6.73 5.06 -12.46
N LYS A 174 6.75 5.21 -13.78
CA LYS A 174 7.20 4.20 -14.72
C LYS A 174 8.49 4.61 -15.44
N TYR A 175 9.31 3.61 -15.68
CA TYR A 175 10.44 3.70 -16.59
C TYR A 175 10.39 2.47 -17.50
N ASP A 176 10.33 2.67 -18.81
CA ASP A 176 10.28 1.61 -19.83
C ASP A 176 9.22 0.53 -19.50
N ASP A 177 7.96 0.97 -19.30
CA ASP A 177 6.80 0.14 -18.94
C ASP A 177 6.91 -0.65 -17.63
N MET A 178 7.93 -0.36 -16.82
CA MET A 178 8.12 -0.94 -15.49
C MET A 178 7.92 0.12 -14.40
N TYR A 179 7.24 -0.23 -13.30
CA TYR A 179 7.17 0.64 -12.14
C TYR A 179 8.52 0.71 -11.43
N VAL A 180 8.95 1.92 -11.14
CA VAL A 180 10.19 2.15 -10.39
C VAL A 180 9.93 1.81 -8.92
N GLY A 181 10.76 0.97 -8.36
CA GLY A 181 10.73 0.59 -6.96
C GLY A 181 12.02 0.94 -6.23
N LYS A 182 11.90 1.02 -4.89
CA LYS A 182 13.05 1.10 -3.99
C LYS A 182 13.20 -0.24 -3.28
N TYR A 183 14.40 -0.81 -3.31
CA TYR A 183 14.71 -1.98 -2.50
C TYR A 183 14.56 -1.64 -1.01
N VAL A 184 13.78 -2.44 -0.27
CA VAL A 184 13.58 -2.28 1.17
C VAL A 184 14.49 -3.25 1.92
N LYS A 185 14.26 -4.56 1.72
CA LYS A 185 15.06 -5.63 2.34
C LYS A 185 14.91 -6.95 1.62
N THR A 186 15.84 -7.87 1.86
CA THR A 186 15.68 -9.29 1.53
C THR A 186 14.89 -9.94 2.67
N ILE A 187 13.84 -10.70 2.34
CA ILE A 187 12.99 -11.38 3.32
C ILE A 187 13.34 -12.86 3.49
N GLY A 188 14.13 -13.42 2.57
CA GLY A 188 14.60 -14.78 2.63
C GLY A 188 14.96 -15.35 1.25
N ASN A 189 15.22 -16.65 1.21
CA ASN A 189 15.43 -17.44 0.00
C ASN A 189 14.20 -18.31 -0.27
N ILE A 190 13.94 -18.67 -1.53
CA ILE A 190 12.80 -19.52 -1.92
C ILE A 190 12.76 -20.88 -1.22
N ASN A 191 13.89 -21.34 -0.68
CA ASN A 191 14.01 -22.61 0.04
C ASN A 191 13.88 -22.46 1.57
N ASP A 192 13.70 -21.25 2.10
CA ASP A 192 13.55 -21.06 3.54
C ASP A 192 12.17 -21.56 4.01
N PRO A 193 12.08 -22.27 5.17
CA PRO A 193 10.84 -22.93 5.59
C PRO A 193 9.62 -22.01 5.74
N ASP A 194 9.84 -20.77 6.17
CA ASP A 194 8.79 -19.78 6.48
C ASP A 194 8.65 -18.68 5.41
N ILE A 195 9.30 -18.84 4.26
CA ILE A 195 9.33 -17.80 3.23
C ILE A 195 7.95 -17.51 2.64
N ASP A 196 7.08 -18.51 2.52
CA ASP A 196 5.75 -18.33 1.97
C ASP A 196 4.85 -17.55 2.95
N PHE A 197 4.94 -17.84 4.26
CA PHE A 197 4.27 -17.05 5.29
C PHE A 197 4.74 -15.58 5.25
N LYS A 198 6.04 -15.34 5.25
CA LYS A 198 6.62 -14.00 5.14
C LYS A 198 6.16 -13.28 3.87
N THR A 199 6.14 -14.00 2.74
CA THR A 199 5.67 -13.45 1.46
C THR A 199 4.23 -12.96 1.54
N ILE A 200 3.34 -13.76 2.13
CA ILE A 200 1.93 -13.41 2.30
C ILE A 200 1.80 -12.21 3.23
N ALA A 201 2.40 -12.26 4.41
CA ALA A 201 2.30 -11.20 5.42
C ALA A 201 2.77 -9.84 4.87
N TYR A 202 3.96 -9.79 4.25
CA TYR A 202 4.46 -8.56 3.62
C TYR A 202 3.63 -8.13 2.42
N GLY A 203 3.06 -9.06 1.66
CA GLY A 203 2.16 -8.78 0.54
C GLY A 203 0.87 -8.08 0.96
N TYR A 204 0.40 -8.32 2.18
CA TYR A 204 -0.73 -7.63 2.80
C TYR A 204 -0.32 -6.39 3.61
N GLY A 205 0.95 -6.04 3.61
CA GLY A 205 1.46 -4.84 4.30
C GLY A 205 1.72 -5.03 5.79
N PHE A 206 1.67 -6.27 6.31
CA PHE A 206 2.04 -6.54 7.70
C PHE A 206 3.55 -6.38 7.87
N ASN A 207 3.96 -5.68 8.91
CA ASN A 207 5.34 -5.66 9.35
C ASN A 207 5.55 -6.78 10.38
N LEU A 208 6.43 -7.73 10.07
CA LEU A 208 6.75 -8.86 10.96
C LEU A 208 7.76 -8.49 12.05
N GLU A 209 8.27 -7.28 12.04
CA GLU A 209 9.22 -6.75 13.02
C GLU A 209 8.60 -5.57 13.72
N PHE A 210 8.71 -5.52 15.04
CA PHE A 210 8.31 -4.34 15.79
C PHE A 210 9.30 -3.18 15.55
N PRO A 211 8.82 -1.93 15.51
CA PRO A 211 9.70 -0.77 15.42
C PRO A 211 10.69 -0.72 16.58
N ASP A 212 11.91 -0.23 16.32
CA ASP A 212 12.98 -0.14 17.34
C ASP A 212 12.52 0.57 18.62
N LYS A 213 11.73 1.65 18.50
CA LYS A 213 11.18 2.38 19.65
C LYS A 213 10.30 1.51 20.54
N VAL A 214 9.47 0.66 19.93
CA VAL A 214 8.63 -0.30 20.66
C VAL A 214 9.50 -1.33 21.38
N MET A 215 10.53 -1.85 20.70
CA MET A 215 11.47 -2.79 21.30
C MET A 215 12.29 -2.16 22.43
N GLU A 216 12.61 -0.89 22.36
CA GLU A 216 13.26 -0.14 23.44
C GLU A 216 12.35 -0.03 24.67
N GLU A 217 11.05 0.19 24.47
CA GLU A 217 10.08 0.20 25.58
C GLU A 217 9.89 -1.19 26.19
N VAL A 218 9.73 -2.21 25.35
CA VAL A 218 9.60 -3.62 25.80
C VAL A 218 10.79 -4.05 26.67
N ARG A 219 12.01 -3.66 26.31
CA ARG A 219 13.22 -3.98 27.11
C ARG A 219 13.21 -3.36 28.51
N LYS A 220 12.42 -2.33 28.76
CA LYS A 220 12.27 -1.69 30.06
C LYS A 220 11.19 -2.34 30.93
N ILE A 221 10.31 -3.14 30.32
CA ILE A 221 9.23 -3.82 31.04
C ILE A 221 9.84 -4.97 31.87
N PRO A 222 9.58 -5.03 33.19
CA PRO A 222 10.04 -6.12 34.02
C PRO A 222 9.45 -7.46 33.53
N THR A 223 10.24 -8.51 33.59
CA THR A 223 9.81 -9.88 33.23
C THR A 223 8.99 -10.57 34.32
N LYS A 224 8.89 -9.95 35.50
CA LYS A 224 8.10 -10.43 36.64
C LYS A 224 7.29 -9.30 37.23
N VAL A 225 6.10 -9.62 37.74
CA VAL A 225 5.27 -8.69 38.50
C VAL A 225 6.02 -8.33 39.79
N ARG A 226 6.21 -7.04 40.07
CA ARG A 226 6.87 -6.49 41.26
C ARG A 226 5.82 -6.12 42.32
N GLU A 227 6.19 -5.99 43.56
CA GLU A 227 5.29 -5.55 44.62
C GLU A 227 4.65 -4.19 44.32
N GLU A 228 5.40 -3.25 43.76
CA GLU A 228 4.91 -1.94 43.36
C GLU A 228 3.81 -2.01 42.29
N ASP A 229 3.81 -3.04 41.45
CA ASP A 229 2.79 -3.25 40.40
C ASP A 229 1.45 -3.72 40.99
N THR A 230 1.42 -4.15 42.25
CA THR A 230 0.22 -4.62 42.95
C THR A 230 -0.50 -3.52 43.73
N VAL A 231 0.11 -2.35 43.88
CA VAL A 231 -0.48 -1.23 44.63
C VAL A 231 -1.79 -0.78 43.97
N GLY A 232 -2.87 -0.74 44.76
CA GLY A 232 -4.19 -0.35 44.30
C GLY A 232 -4.96 -1.44 43.55
N ARG A 233 -4.42 -2.67 43.45
CA ARG A 233 -5.08 -3.83 42.87
C ARG A 233 -5.75 -4.70 43.97
N VAL A 234 -6.80 -5.43 43.57
CA VAL A 234 -7.45 -6.42 44.45
C VAL A 234 -6.63 -7.71 44.35
N ASP A 235 -6.28 -8.27 45.51
CA ASP A 235 -5.60 -9.58 45.59
C ASP A 235 -6.59 -10.73 45.47
N LEU A 236 -6.56 -11.43 44.35
CA LEU A 236 -7.42 -12.58 44.04
C LEU A 236 -6.66 -13.92 44.10
N ARG A 237 -5.43 -13.97 44.61
CA ARG A 237 -4.59 -15.17 44.61
C ARG A 237 -5.16 -16.32 45.44
N ASN A 238 -6.08 -16.04 46.34
CA ASN A 238 -6.79 -17.06 47.16
C ASN A 238 -8.16 -17.45 46.61
N GLU A 239 -8.57 -16.85 45.47
CA GLU A 239 -9.84 -17.18 44.84
C GLU A 239 -9.64 -18.36 43.86
N ASN A 240 -10.69 -19.16 43.66
CA ASN A 240 -10.70 -20.23 42.66
C ASN A 240 -10.88 -19.63 41.26
N ILE A 241 -9.78 -19.30 40.64
CA ILE A 241 -9.75 -18.71 39.28
C ILE A 241 -8.92 -19.61 38.40
N PHE A 242 -9.43 -19.93 37.21
CA PHE A 242 -8.73 -20.74 36.22
C PHE A 242 -9.11 -20.36 34.80
N THR A 243 -8.25 -20.67 33.86
CA THR A 243 -8.47 -20.54 32.42
C THR A 243 -8.69 -21.92 31.79
N ILE A 244 -9.38 -21.98 30.67
CA ILE A 244 -9.63 -23.23 29.93
C ILE A 244 -9.11 -23.03 28.51
N ASP A 245 -7.83 -23.28 28.33
CA ASP A 245 -7.10 -23.06 27.09
C ASP A 245 -6.49 -24.35 26.55
N GLY A 246 -6.15 -24.37 25.28
CA GLY A 246 -5.38 -25.45 24.69
C GLY A 246 -3.96 -25.54 25.29
N SER A 247 -3.37 -26.72 25.29
CA SER A 247 -2.04 -26.97 25.88
C SER A 247 -0.90 -26.17 25.22
N ASP A 248 -1.11 -25.62 24.03
CA ASP A 248 -0.20 -24.79 23.25
C ASP A 248 -0.49 -23.31 23.33
N CYS A 249 -1.54 -22.90 24.08
CA CYS A 249 -1.91 -21.50 24.28
C CYS A 249 -0.80 -20.76 25.05
N LYS A 250 -0.36 -19.63 24.51
CA LYS A 250 0.63 -18.75 25.13
C LYS A 250 0.05 -17.46 25.66
N ASP A 251 -1.18 -17.15 25.29
CA ASP A 251 -1.90 -15.93 25.63
C ASP A 251 -3.28 -16.34 26.17
N MET A 252 -3.45 -16.29 27.50
CA MET A 252 -4.65 -16.72 28.20
C MET A 252 -5.47 -15.49 28.52
N ASP A 253 -6.54 -15.24 27.72
CA ASP A 253 -7.33 -14.02 27.82
C ASP A 253 -8.42 -14.09 28.87
N ASP A 254 -9.23 -15.15 28.88
CA ASP A 254 -10.41 -15.28 29.72
C ASP A 254 -10.16 -16.17 30.93
N ALA A 255 -10.62 -15.72 32.08
CA ALA A 255 -10.57 -16.51 33.30
C ALA A 255 -11.97 -16.66 33.94
N VAL A 256 -12.25 -17.84 34.43
CA VAL A 256 -13.49 -18.18 35.14
C VAL A 256 -13.24 -18.25 36.63
N SER A 257 -14.07 -17.64 37.44
CA SER A 257 -14.03 -17.80 38.88
C SER A 257 -15.28 -18.48 39.40
N ILE A 258 -15.11 -19.37 40.38
CA ILE A 258 -16.21 -20.10 40.99
C ILE A 258 -16.21 -19.86 42.51
N LYS A 259 -17.40 -19.50 43.06
CA LYS A 259 -17.63 -19.42 44.49
C LYS A 259 -18.86 -20.24 44.86
N LYS A 260 -18.68 -21.20 45.74
CA LYS A 260 -19.80 -21.97 46.31
C LYS A 260 -20.50 -21.13 47.36
N LEU A 261 -21.82 -20.96 47.24
CA LEU A 261 -22.63 -20.23 48.17
C LEU A 261 -23.29 -21.20 49.18
N ASP A 262 -23.78 -20.64 50.32
CA ASP A 262 -24.40 -21.45 51.40
C ASP A 262 -25.72 -22.11 50.95
N ASN A 263 -26.30 -21.63 49.88
CA ASN A 263 -27.56 -22.18 49.31
C ASN A 263 -27.32 -23.21 48.19
N GLY A 264 -26.09 -23.59 47.92
CA GLY A 264 -25.73 -24.61 46.92
C GLY A 264 -25.02 -24.09 45.68
#